data_7b4bb8c6998c0accdb5ce60fb518c518
#
_entry.id   7b4bb8c6998c0accdb5ce60fb518c518
#
_cell.length_a   1.000
_cell.length_b   1.000
_cell.length_c   1.000
_cell.angle_alpha   90.00
_cell.angle_beta   90.00
_cell.angle_gamma   90.00
#
_symmetry.space_group_name_H-M   'P 1'
#
loop_
_entity.id
_entity.type
_entity.pdbx_description
1 polymer ?
#
loop_
_entity_poly.entity_id
_entity_poly.type
_entity_poly.pdbx_seq_one_letter_code
_entity_poly.pdbx_strand_id
1 'polypeptide(L)'
;MTTFLDKLLRAVFVALAVGFAWGIRGHFGHLIGAMFPGAMLGLAFAYVSGQKNIIRWAPLLGTIGGLGIAIGGYTSYAVLHGYAQSGPPAPWCNFVYGFAMLVLQGGCWGIFGCAALGAILDAKKPSVTKFLELVACIFFVGWLFQFIIVQLIGFHVNPPRSNALFGHIGGAIALVTWLAWNRYNLALRGALLGFTGFGMGMIVGRIVGNACRHLEIPWGAEHWITEMFHFQTVSINHWNIMEITVGLVGGLVFTLGMLGKKIDECPKNEGFTGLNFMGILYVLGMIPLLHLFVRTNWQEELRKMTGTLNHWKASFPDITEHLSPETLNAQAGTLANLMIVLGWVCAGVWLYLYYTNRERWTWFPVLALGAIISILDLFLRHYFYTPMFPGIYVDEAKAVFMVDMRTVSMGMFGLMILYVIVRECFWAHKPLIVAEEKMQRVPWLICIMTCLVIYACVIGLAFKINGEATMKTANTRWPTWEWRLGPFTGEERDVSGNR
;
A
#
# COMPACT_ATOMS: atom_id res chain seq x y z
N MET A 1 30.66 -1.32 -8.99
CA MET A 1 29.26 -1.54 -9.31
C MET A 1 28.85 -0.50 -10.33
N THR A 2 28.19 -0.88 -11.42
CA THR A 2 27.74 0.09 -12.43
C THR A 2 26.68 1.01 -11.81
N THR A 3 26.64 2.27 -12.23
CA THR A 3 25.68 3.28 -11.70
C THR A 3 24.24 2.81 -11.82
N PHE A 4 23.92 2.02 -12.86
CA PHE A 4 22.58 1.44 -13.06
C PHE A 4 22.24 0.40 -11.99
N LEU A 5 23.15 -0.53 -11.70
CA LEU A 5 22.91 -1.59 -10.70
C LEU A 5 22.75 -0.99 -9.30
N ASP A 6 23.57 0.01 -8.93
CA ASP A 6 23.39 0.72 -7.65
C ASP A 6 22.03 1.41 -7.55
N LYS A 7 21.61 2.09 -8.63
CA LYS A 7 20.30 2.72 -8.70
C LYS A 7 19.17 1.69 -8.57
N LEU A 8 19.29 0.55 -9.24
CA LEU A 8 18.29 -0.53 -9.20
C LEU A 8 18.18 -1.13 -7.78
N LEU A 9 19.31 -1.46 -7.14
CA LEU A 9 19.30 -2.02 -5.78
C LEU A 9 18.70 -1.07 -4.75
N ARG A 10 18.95 0.22 -4.86
CA ARG A 10 18.31 1.26 -4.02
C ARG A 10 16.81 1.31 -4.26
N ALA A 11 16.38 1.23 -5.52
CA ALA A 11 14.95 1.23 -5.86
C ALA A 11 14.25 -0.05 -5.39
N VAL A 12 14.92 -1.20 -5.45
CA VAL A 12 14.42 -2.47 -4.92
C VAL A 12 14.22 -2.38 -3.40
N PHE A 13 15.14 -1.75 -2.67
CA PHE A 13 14.94 -1.55 -1.22
C PHE A 13 13.66 -0.76 -0.91
N VAL A 14 13.43 0.35 -1.63
CA VAL A 14 12.20 1.14 -1.45
C VAL A 14 10.97 0.33 -1.86
N ALA A 15 11.06 -0.42 -2.97
CA ALA A 15 10.00 -1.30 -3.40
C ALA A 15 9.65 -2.34 -2.32
N LEU A 16 10.65 -2.99 -1.73
CA LEU A 16 10.45 -3.93 -0.61
C LEU A 16 9.78 -3.25 0.58
N ALA A 17 10.24 -2.05 0.96
CA ALA A 17 9.68 -1.31 2.08
C ALA A 17 8.21 -0.94 1.87
N VAL A 18 7.85 -0.49 0.67
CA VAL A 18 6.47 -0.10 0.34
C VAL A 18 5.60 -1.34 0.14
N GLY A 19 6.10 -2.39 -0.52
CA GLY A 19 5.38 -3.64 -0.72
C GLY A 19 5.09 -4.36 0.60
N PHE A 20 6.08 -4.46 1.47
CA PHE A 20 5.94 -4.96 2.83
C PHE A 20 4.84 -4.21 3.60
N ALA A 21 4.92 -2.89 3.62
CA ALA A 21 3.96 -2.07 4.34
C ALA A 21 2.55 -2.15 3.72
N TRP A 22 2.46 -2.29 2.39
CA TRP A 22 1.19 -2.44 1.70
C TRP A 22 0.52 -3.78 2.00
N GLY A 23 1.28 -4.86 2.12
CA GLY A 23 0.78 -6.17 2.51
C GLY A 23 0.13 -6.19 3.91
N ILE A 24 0.61 -5.35 4.83
CA ILE A 24 0.04 -5.19 6.18
C ILE A 24 -1.12 -4.18 6.20
N ARG A 25 -1.11 -3.19 5.32
CA ARG A 25 -2.07 -2.08 5.28
C ARG A 25 -3.53 -2.51 5.37
N GLY A 26 -3.91 -3.56 4.62
CA GLY A 26 -5.29 -4.05 4.56
C GLY A 26 -5.89 -4.41 5.93
N HIS A 27 -5.04 -4.72 6.88
CA HIS A 27 -5.43 -5.08 8.24
C HIS A 27 -5.88 -3.89 9.09
N PHE A 28 -5.49 -2.67 8.72
CA PHE A 28 -5.79 -1.43 9.44
C PHE A 28 -6.72 -0.48 8.68
N GLY A 29 -7.42 -1.01 7.67
CA GLY A 29 -8.37 -0.25 6.87
C GLY A 29 -7.73 0.64 5.80
N HIS A 30 -8.59 1.31 5.02
CA HIS A 30 -8.14 2.00 3.82
C HIS A 30 -7.40 3.32 4.09
N LEU A 31 -7.85 4.11 5.07
CA LEU A 31 -7.27 5.42 5.36
C LEU A 31 -6.02 5.30 6.25
N ILE A 32 -6.20 4.80 7.46
CA ILE A 32 -5.12 4.77 8.45
C ILE A 32 -4.06 3.73 8.06
N GLY A 33 -4.48 2.54 7.61
CA GLY A 33 -3.54 1.55 7.10
C GLY A 33 -2.66 2.07 5.98
N ALA A 34 -3.17 2.97 5.11
CA ALA A 34 -2.38 3.54 4.02
C ALA A 34 -1.33 4.58 4.47
N MET A 35 -1.41 5.08 5.71
CA MET A 35 -0.34 5.93 6.28
C MET A 35 0.99 5.19 6.37
N PHE A 36 0.95 3.88 6.67
CA PHE A 36 2.15 3.08 6.83
C PHE A 36 2.97 2.96 5.53
N PRO A 37 2.44 2.45 4.40
CA PRO A 37 3.21 2.39 3.16
C PRO A 37 3.64 3.78 2.64
N GLY A 38 2.85 4.82 2.87
CA GLY A 38 3.24 6.18 2.50
C GLY A 38 4.41 6.70 3.32
N ALA A 39 4.43 6.47 4.63
CA ALA A 39 5.55 6.81 5.49
C ALA A 39 6.81 6.01 5.11
N MET A 40 6.66 4.71 4.86
CA MET A 40 7.76 3.84 4.41
C MET A 40 8.34 4.31 3.07
N LEU A 41 7.51 4.75 2.12
CA LEU A 41 7.99 5.32 0.86
C LEU A 41 8.89 6.55 1.10
N GLY A 42 8.43 7.51 1.90
CA GLY A 42 9.19 8.72 2.21
C GLY A 42 10.50 8.45 2.95
N LEU A 43 10.44 7.61 4.00
CA LEU A 43 11.61 7.26 4.82
C LEU A 43 12.64 6.44 4.04
N ALA A 44 12.20 5.39 3.36
CA ALA A 44 13.08 4.51 2.59
C ALA A 44 13.73 5.25 1.43
N PHE A 45 12.99 6.14 0.74
CA PHE A 45 13.53 7.00 -0.30
C PHE A 45 14.61 7.95 0.26
N ALA A 46 14.36 8.59 1.40
CA ALA A 46 15.35 9.44 2.06
C ALA A 46 16.64 8.66 2.39
N TYR A 47 16.50 7.46 2.96
CA TYR A 47 17.65 6.62 3.30
C TYR A 47 18.47 6.22 2.06
N VAL A 48 17.84 5.75 1.00
CA VAL A 48 18.58 5.25 -0.18
C VAL A 48 19.17 6.38 -1.03
N SER A 49 18.63 7.59 -0.94
CA SER A 49 19.14 8.74 -1.71
C SER A 49 20.60 9.03 -1.43
N GLY A 50 21.03 8.86 -0.19
CA GLY A 50 22.38 9.20 0.28
C GLY A 50 22.70 10.71 0.23
N GLN A 51 21.74 11.55 -0.17
CA GLN A 51 21.90 13.01 -0.23
C GLN A 51 21.58 13.61 1.13
N LYS A 52 22.54 14.33 1.74
CA LYS A 52 22.38 14.94 3.08
C LYS A 52 21.12 15.79 3.19
N ASN A 53 20.82 16.55 2.15
CA ASN A 53 19.65 17.42 2.12
C ASN A 53 18.34 16.61 2.21
N ILE A 54 18.24 15.50 1.47
CA ILE A 54 17.05 14.62 1.51
C ILE A 54 16.95 13.91 2.87
N ILE A 55 18.08 13.45 3.40
CA ILE A 55 18.15 12.77 4.70
C ILE A 55 17.63 13.68 5.83
N ARG A 56 17.96 14.95 5.81
CA ARG A 56 17.45 15.93 6.78
C ARG A 56 15.94 16.14 6.71
N TRP A 57 15.34 15.82 5.57
CA TRP A 57 13.91 15.90 5.37
C TRP A 57 13.18 14.59 5.64
N ALA A 58 13.89 13.52 6.00
CA ALA A 58 13.28 12.21 6.22
C ALA A 58 12.03 12.24 7.14
N PRO A 59 12.01 12.98 8.28
CA PRO A 59 10.81 13.07 9.11
C PRO A 59 9.61 13.65 8.37
N LEU A 60 9.82 14.71 7.63
CA LEU A 60 8.76 15.37 6.87
C LEU A 60 8.35 14.51 5.67
N LEU A 61 9.29 13.85 4.98
CA LEU A 61 8.99 12.94 3.88
C LEU A 61 8.16 11.74 4.36
N GLY A 62 8.49 11.17 5.53
CA GLY A 62 7.70 10.11 6.13
C GLY A 62 6.27 10.57 6.48
N THR A 63 6.15 11.77 7.09
CA THR A 63 4.85 12.35 7.44
C THR A 63 3.98 12.61 6.22
N ILE A 64 4.52 13.35 5.26
CA ILE A 64 3.76 13.79 4.08
C ILE A 64 3.48 12.61 3.14
N GLY A 65 4.43 11.66 3.03
CA GLY A 65 4.17 10.40 2.33
C GLY A 65 3.00 9.64 2.95
N GLY A 66 3.01 9.51 4.28
CA GLY A 66 1.93 8.86 5.03
C GLY A 66 0.58 9.53 4.82
N LEU A 67 0.48 10.82 5.04
CA LEU A 67 -0.75 11.59 4.86
C LEU A 67 -1.24 11.59 3.41
N GLY A 68 -0.34 11.79 2.45
CA GLY A 68 -0.68 11.88 1.04
C GLY A 68 -1.18 10.55 0.45
N ILE A 69 -0.52 9.43 0.78
CA ILE A 69 -1.00 8.10 0.37
C ILE A 69 -2.30 7.74 1.09
N ALA A 70 -2.49 8.16 2.35
CA ALA A 70 -3.74 7.94 3.08
C ALA A 70 -4.95 8.60 2.40
N ILE A 71 -4.79 9.84 1.92
CA ILE A 71 -5.85 10.55 1.19
C ILE A 71 -6.25 9.78 -0.08
N GLY A 72 -5.28 9.31 -0.86
CA GLY A 72 -5.54 8.49 -2.04
C GLY A 72 -6.13 7.12 -1.69
N GLY A 73 -5.61 6.49 -0.64
CA GLY A 73 -5.96 5.14 -0.21
C GLY A 73 -7.36 4.94 0.38
N TYR A 74 -8.10 6.00 0.58
CA TYR A 74 -9.44 5.97 1.17
C TYR A 74 -10.48 5.19 0.36
N THR A 75 -10.35 5.14 -0.97
CA THR A 75 -11.34 4.51 -1.85
C THR A 75 -11.26 2.99 -1.86
N SER A 76 -12.45 2.31 -1.84
CA SER A 76 -12.55 0.86 -1.90
C SER A 76 -12.42 0.33 -3.34
N TYR A 77 -11.78 -0.80 -3.53
CA TYR A 77 -11.51 -1.43 -4.83
C TYR A 77 -12.07 -2.84 -4.99
N ALA A 78 -12.65 -3.41 -3.94
CA ALA A 78 -13.06 -4.82 -3.94
C ALA A 78 -14.01 -5.21 -5.09
N VAL A 79 -14.99 -4.35 -5.42
CA VAL A 79 -15.93 -4.59 -6.52
C VAL A 79 -15.23 -4.47 -7.87
N LEU A 80 -14.28 -3.55 -8.02
CA LEU A 80 -13.50 -3.38 -9.25
C LEU A 80 -12.65 -4.62 -9.55
N HIS A 81 -12.15 -5.29 -8.51
CA HIS A 81 -11.50 -6.59 -8.66
C HIS A 81 -12.47 -7.67 -9.14
N GLY A 82 -13.70 -7.66 -8.65
CA GLY A 82 -14.77 -8.53 -9.16
C GLY A 82 -14.98 -8.34 -10.65
N TYR A 83 -15.08 -7.10 -11.13
CA TYR A 83 -15.18 -6.83 -12.55
C TYR A 83 -13.96 -7.30 -13.34
N ALA A 84 -12.75 -7.08 -12.83
CA ALA A 84 -11.50 -7.52 -13.47
C ALA A 84 -11.32 -9.06 -13.50
N GLN A 85 -12.18 -9.79 -12.82
CA GLN A 85 -12.27 -11.26 -12.85
C GLN A 85 -13.45 -11.77 -13.65
N SER A 86 -14.34 -10.87 -14.10
CA SER A 86 -15.55 -11.28 -14.77
C SER A 86 -15.25 -11.85 -16.17
N GLY A 87 -15.98 -12.88 -16.54
CA GLY A 87 -15.92 -13.53 -17.82
C GLY A 87 -17.28 -14.06 -18.26
N PRO A 88 -17.35 -14.88 -19.31
CA PRO A 88 -18.62 -15.43 -19.74
C PRO A 88 -19.41 -16.09 -18.60
N PRO A 89 -20.71 -15.86 -18.49
CA PRO A 89 -21.56 -15.11 -19.42
C PRO A 89 -21.52 -13.57 -19.28
N ALA A 90 -20.74 -13.01 -18.36
CA ALA A 90 -20.65 -11.56 -18.20
C ALA A 90 -19.98 -10.91 -19.42
N PRO A 91 -20.43 -9.70 -19.84
CA PRO A 91 -19.83 -9.00 -20.96
C PRO A 91 -18.34 -8.73 -20.76
N TRP A 92 -17.52 -8.95 -21.76
CA TRP A 92 -16.09 -8.65 -21.74
C TRP A 92 -15.80 -7.18 -21.38
N CYS A 93 -16.72 -6.26 -21.63
CA CYS A 93 -16.61 -4.86 -21.23
C CYS A 93 -16.50 -4.70 -19.70
N ASN A 94 -17.05 -5.59 -18.88
CA ASN A 94 -16.88 -5.56 -17.44
C ASN A 94 -15.42 -5.81 -17.05
N PHE A 95 -14.75 -6.73 -17.71
CA PHE A 95 -13.35 -7.04 -17.52
C PHE A 95 -12.45 -5.84 -17.84
N VAL A 96 -12.62 -5.25 -19.05
CA VAL A 96 -11.87 -4.06 -19.46
C VAL A 96 -12.14 -2.88 -18.52
N TYR A 97 -13.41 -2.67 -18.16
CA TYR A 97 -13.80 -1.65 -17.20
C TYR A 97 -13.13 -1.85 -15.84
N GLY A 98 -13.16 -3.07 -15.31
CA GLY A 98 -12.54 -3.39 -14.03
C GLY A 98 -11.05 -3.03 -14.02
N PHE A 99 -10.30 -3.42 -15.05
CA PHE A 99 -8.89 -3.06 -15.18
C PHE A 99 -8.66 -1.56 -15.34
N ALA A 100 -9.47 -0.87 -16.16
CA ALA A 100 -9.36 0.57 -16.34
C ALA A 100 -9.57 1.32 -15.01
N MET A 101 -10.62 0.95 -14.27
CA MET A 101 -10.91 1.57 -12.98
C MET A 101 -9.85 1.23 -11.91
N LEU A 102 -9.27 0.02 -11.95
CA LEU A 102 -8.16 -0.33 -11.06
C LEU A 102 -6.90 0.50 -11.32
N VAL A 103 -6.59 0.81 -12.59
CA VAL A 103 -5.49 1.75 -12.91
C VAL A 103 -5.76 3.13 -12.33
N LEU A 104 -6.96 3.65 -12.54
CA LEU A 104 -7.35 4.96 -12.01
C LEU A 104 -7.35 4.97 -10.48
N GLN A 105 -7.84 3.91 -9.86
CA GLN A 105 -7.83 3.73 -8.41
C GLN A 105 -6.40 3.72 -7.84
N GLY A 106 -5.54 2.85 -8.35
CA GLY A 106 -4.14 2.77 -7.92
C GLY A 106 -3.38 4.05 -8.23
N GLY A 107 -3.64 4.64 -9.40
CA GLY A 107 -3.09 5.94 -9.78
C GLY A 107 -3.48 7.05 -8.80
N CYS A 108 -4.74 7.12 -8.39
CA CYS A 108 -5.20 8.06 -7.36
C CYS A 108 -4.58 7.78 -5.99
N TRP A 109 -4.26 6.52 -5.67
CA TRP A 109 -3.56 6.22 -4.42
C TRP A 109 -2.14 6.79 -4.40
N GLY A 110 -1.42 6.69 -5.52
CA GLY A 110 -0.05 7.16 -5.62
C GLY A 110 0.11 8.66 -5.84
N ILE A 111 -0.81 9.28 -6.61
CA ILE A 111 -0.61 10.63 -7.14
C ILE A 111 -0.47 11.69 -6.05
N PHE A 112 -1.35 11.69 -5.04
CA PHE A 112 -1.35 12.69 -3.99
C PHE A 112 -0.10 12.59 -3.10
N GLY A 113 0.24 11.38 -2.64
CA GLY A 113 1.40 11.16 -1.80
C GLY A 113 2.71 11.44 -2.53
N CYS A 114 2.87 10.94 -3.74
CA CYS A 114 4.08 11.14 -4.53
C CYS A 114 4.24 12.58 -5.03
N ALA A 115 3.15 13.29 -5.34
CA ALA A 115 3.18 14.73 -5.61
C ALA A 115 3.66 15.53 -4.40
N ALA A 116 3.14 15.20 -3.22
CA ALA A 116 3.50 15.86 -1.98
C ALA A 116 4.97 15.61 -1.61
N LEU A 117 5.48 14.37 -1.78
CA LEU A 117 6.91 14.07 -1.65
C LEU A 117 7.74 14.89 -2.64
N GLY A 118 7.32 14.95 -3.91
CA GLY A 118 7.99 15.77 -4.93
C GLY A 118 7.99 17.24 -4.59
N ALA A 119 6.93 17.79 -4.00
CA ALA A 119 6.82 19.19 -3.60
C ALA A 119 7.80 19.56 -2.46
N ILE A 120 8.04 18.62 -1.53
CA ILE A 120 9.09 18.81 -0.50
C ILE A 120 10.48 18.89 -1.15
N LEU A 121 10.70 18.10 -2.19
CA LEU A 121 11.97 18.02 -2.88
C LEU A 121 12.14 19.11 -3.95
N ASP A 122 11.08 19.84 -4.32
CA ASP A 122 11.15 20.91 -5.32
C ASP A 122 11.89 22.12 -4.79
N ALA A 123 12.69 22.76 -5.63
CA ALA A 123 13.40 23.99 -5.29
C ALA A 123 12.42 25.12 -4.93
N LYS A 124 11.30 25.20 -5.65
CA LYS A 124 10.24 26.18 -5.41
C LYS A 124 9.30 25.66 -4.32
N LYS A 125 9.17 26.42 -3.23
CA LYS A 125 8.20 26.10 -2.18
C LYS A 125 6.90 26.91 -2.38
N PRO A 126 5.73 26.31 -2.21
CA PRO A 126 4.50 27.07 -2.25
C PRO A 126 4.38 27.98 -1.03
N SER A 127 3.93 29.22 -1.25
CA SER A 127 3.46 30.06 -0.13
C SER A 127 2.19 29.45 0.46
N VAL A 128 1.84 29.87 1.69
CA VAL A 128 0.60 29.43 2.35
C VAL A 128 -0.61 29.70 1.46
N THR A 129 -0.69 30.87 0.83
CA THR A 129 -1.77 31.22 -0.08
C THR A 129 -1.84 30.26 -1.27
N LYS A 130 -0.71 29.95 -1.90
CA LYS A 130 -0.63 28.99 -3.01
C LYS A 130 -0.97 27.56 -2.59
N PHE A 131 -0.63 27.19 -1.38
CA PHE A 131 -1.03 25.90 -0.82
C PHE A 131 -2.54 25.83 -0.60
N LEU A 132 -3.15 26.86 0.00
CA LEU A 132 -4.59 26.95 0.19
C LEU A 132 -5.35 26.98 -1.16
N GLU A 133 -4.84 27.71 -2.16
CA GLU A 133 -5.35 27.71 -3.52
C GLU A 133 -5.36 26.27 -4.10
N LEU A 134 -4.26 25.54 -3.97
CA LEU A 134 -4.17 24.15 -4.44
C LEU A 134 -5.20 23.26 -3.74
N VAL A 135 -5.29 23.35 -2.42
CA VAL A 135 -6.26 22.56 -1.63
C VAL A 135 -7.68 22.88 -2.08
N ALA A 136 -8.03 24.16 -2.22
CA ALA A 136 -9.34 24.58 -2.70
C ALA A 136 -9.65 24.07 -4.11
N CYS A 137 -8.67 24.13 -5.02
CA CYS A 137 -8.82 23.58 -6.39
C CYS A 137 -9.07 22.07 -6.37
N ILE A 138 -8.31 21.30 -5.58
CA ILE A 138 -8.46 19.85 -5.47
C ILE A 138 -9.87 19.50 -4.97
N PHE A 139 -10.33 20.14 -3.89
CA PHE A 139 -11.66 19.87 -3.32
C PHE A 139 -12.78 20.31 -4.23
N PHE A 140 -12.69 21.52 -4.81
CA PHE A 140 -13.74 22.05 -5.67
C PHE A 140 -13.89 21.25 -6.98
N VAL A 141 -12.79 20.99 -7.68
CA VAL A 141 -12.82 20.22 -8.93
C VAL A 141 -13.18 18.76 -8.65
N GLY A 142 -12.68 18.19 -7.54
CA GLY A 142 -13.06 16.85 -7.10
C GLY A 142 -14.56 16.74 -6.82
N TRP A 143 -15.12 17.68 -6.06
CA TRP A 143 -16.55 17.74 -5.80
C TRP A 143 -17.36 17.94 -7.08
N LEU A 144 -16.95 18.88 -7.95
CA LEU A 144 -17.62 19.15 -9.21
C LEU A 144 -17.63 17.94 -10.13
N PHE A 145 -16.51 17.25 -10.23
CA PHE A 145 -16.39 16.04 -11.06
C PHE A 145 -17.27 14.91 -10.53
N GLN A 146 -17.27 14.70 -9.22
CA GLN A 146 -18.16 13.75 -8.54
C GLN A 146 -19.62 14.11 -8.78
N PHE A 147 -19.99 15.39 -8.64
CA PHE A 147 -21.35 15.87 -8.86
C PHE A 147 -21.81 15.65 -10.29
N ILE A 148 -21.01 16.03 -11.29
CA ILE A 148 -21.36 15.88 -12.71
C ILE A 148 -21.52 14.39 -13.05
N ILE A 149 -20.54 13.57 -12.72
CA ILE A 149 -20.53 12.16 -13.16
C ILE A 149 -21.58 11.34 -12.41
N VAL A 150 -21.68 11.49 -11.11
CA VAL A 150 -22.55 10.64 -10.29
C VAL A 150 -23.96 11.19 -10.17
N GLN A 151 -24.12 12.51 -9.95
CA GLN A 151 -25.44 13.06 -9.70
C GLN A 151 -26.17 13.47 -11.01
N LEU A 152 -25.48 14.09 -11.96
CA LEU A 152 -26.11 14.53 -13.21
C LEU A 152 -26.18 13.42 -14.27
N ILE A 153 -25.08 12.67 -14.47
CA ILE A 153 -25.03 11.61 -15.48
C ILE A 153 -25.57 10.29 -14.92
N GLY A 154 -25.53 10.10 -13.59
CA GLY A 154 -25.98 8.87 -12.95
C GLY A 154 -25.03 7.70 -13.12
N PHE A 155 -23.74 7.96 -13.38
CA PHE A 155 -22.76 6.90 -13.58
C PHE A 155 -22.09 6.49 -12.26
N HIS A 156 -22.24 5.22 -11.89
CA HIS A 156 -21.71 4.65 -10.64
C HIS A 156 -20.48 3.77 -10.93
N VAL A 157 -19.35 4.09 -10.26
CA VAL A 157 -18.10 3.32 -10.43
C VAL A 157 -18.21 1.92 -9.87
N ASN A 158 -18.81 1.81 -8.70
CA ASN A 158 -18.52 0.75 -7.75
C ASN A 158 -19.77 0.39 -6.91
N PRO A 159 -20.97 0.28 -7.52
CA PRO A 159 -22.17 -0.06 -6.78
C PRO A 159 -22.07 -1.48 -6.18
N PRO A 160 -22.62 -1.72 -4.98
CA PRO A 160 -23.34 -0.78 -4.11
C PRO A 160 -22.42 0.05 -3.19
N ARG A 161 -21.12 0.11 -3.48
CA ARG A 161 -20.14 0.82 -2.67
C ARG A 161 -19.99 2.27 -3.08
N SER A 162 -19.13 2.99 -2.37
CA SER A 162 -18.86 4.40 -2.55
C SER A 162 -18.40 4.75 -3.98
N ASN A 163 -18.91 5.85 -4.52
CA ASN A 163 -18.51 6.44 -5.79
C ASN A 163 -17.36 7.47 -5.65
N ALA A 164 -16.69 7.53 -4.50
CA ALA A 164 -15.68 8.55 -4.19
C ALA A 164 -14.50 8.59 -5.18
N LEU A 165 -14.29 7.55 -5.97
CA LEU A 165 -13.22 7.51 -6.96
C LEU A 165 -13.30 8.67 -7.98
N PHE A 166 -14.49 9.08 -8.39
CA PHE A 166 -14.63 10.21 -9.32
C PHE A 166 -14.19 11.53 -8.69
N GLY A 167 -14.45 11.73 -7.41
CA GLY A 167 -13.94 12.88 -6.68
C GLY A 167 -12.41 12.88 -6.62
N HIS A 168 -11.79 11.71 -6.40
CA HIS A 168 -10.33 11.59 -6.43
C HIS A 168 -9.74 11.83 -7.82
N ILE A 169 -10.39 11.35 -8.88
CA ILE A 169 -9.97 11.62 -10.27
C ILE A 169 -10.04 13.12 -10.56
N GLY A 170 -11.15 13.78 -10.23
CA GLY A 170 -11.28 15.23 -10.38
C GLY A 170 -10.21 16.00 -9.60
N GLY A 171 -9.97 15.62 -8.35
CA GLY A 171 -8.91 16.19 -7.53
C GLY A 171 -7.51 15.93 -8.08
N ALA A 172 -7.26 14.75 -8.65
CA ALA A 172 -6.00 14.43 -9.32
C ALA A 172 -5.76 15.27 -10.59
N ILE A 173 -6.81 15.50 -11.40
CA ILE A 173 -6.77 16.39 -12.56
C ILE A 173 -6.42 17.80 -12.11
N ALA A 174 -7.11 18.33 -11.08
CA ALA A 174 -6.82 19.64 -10.52
C ALA A 174 -5.37 19.74 -10.02
N LEU A 175 -4.89 18.75 -9.28
CA LEU A 175 -3.51 18.69 -8.76
C LEU A 175 -2.50 18.78 -9.91
N VAL A 176 -2.61 17.91 -10.91
CA VAL A 176 -1.66 17.87 -12.04
C VAL A 176 -1.68 19.17 -12.83
N THR A 177 -2.88 19.68 -13.12
CA THR A 177 -3.05 20.96 -13.87
C THR A 177 -2.43 22.12 -13.09
N TRP A 178 -2.72 22.22 -11.80
CA TRP A 178 -2.18 23.27 -10.95
C TRP A 178 -0.65 23.21 -10.80
N LEU A 179 -0.08 22.00 -10.61
CA LEU A 179 1.36 21.79 -10.54
C LEU A 179 2.06 22.17 -11.85
N ALA A 180 1.49 21.79 -12.99
CA ALA A 180 2.00 22.13 -14.30
C ALA A 180 1.95 23.64 -14.55
N TRP A 181 0.81 24.28 -14.27
CA TRP A 181 0.61 25.73 -14.42
C TRP A 181 1.58 26.53 -13.59
N ASN A 182 1.75 26.14 -12.34
CA ASN A 182 2.64 26.83 -11.40
C ASN A 182 4.10 26.36 -11.51
N ARG A 183 4.45 25.45 -12.42
CA ARG A 183 5.82 24.96 -12.69
C ARG A 183 6.50 24.31 -11.48
N TYR A 184 5.77 23.51 -10.72
CA TYR A 184 6.33 22.65 -9.69
C TYR A 184 6.78 21.32 -10.32
N ASN A 185 8.02 21.32 -10.85
CA ASN A 185 8.47 20.23 -11.74
C ASN A 185 8.70 18.89 -11.03
N LEU A 186 9.31 18.92 -9.83
CA LEU A 186 9.52 17.68 -9.07
C LEU A 186 8.22 17.15 -8.47
N ALA A 187 7.32 18.04 -8.03
CA ALA A 187 6.00 17.66 -7.58
C ALA A 187 5.17 17.02 -8.71
N LEU A 188 5.16 17.64 -9.89
CA LEU A 188 4.50 17.09 -11.07
C LEU A 188 5.09 15.74 -11.48
N ARG A 189 6.43 15.63 -11.48
CA ARG A 189 7.12 14.37 -11.75
C ARG A 189 6.73 13.30 -10.74
N GLY A 190 6.74 13.63 -9.44
CA GLY A 190 6.29 12.74 -8.37
C GLY A 190 4.86 12.28 -8.58
N ALA A 191 3.94 13.21 -8.91
CA ALA A 191 2.54 12.92 -9.21
C ALA A 191 2.40 11.88 -10.33
N LEU A 192 3.07 12.11 -11.46
CA LEU A 192 2.99 11.23 -12.64
C LEU A 192 3.62 9.85 -12.36
N LEU A 193 4.75 9.81 -11.67
CA LEU A 193 5.39 8.55 -11.26
C LEU A 193 4.52 7.76 -10.26
N GLY A 194 3.91 8.46 -9.31
CA GLY A 194 2.97 7.86 -8.36
C GLY A 194 1.75 7.29 -9.07
N PHE A 195 1.13 8.08 -9.95
CA PHE A 195 -0.01 7.62 -10.74
C PHE A 195 0.34 6.37 -11.56
N THR A 196 1.43 6.42 -12.31
CA THR A 196 1.85 5.31 -13.17
C THR A 196 2.24 4.09 -12.35
N GLY A 197 3.08 4.26 -11.31
CA GLY A 197 3.61 3.16 -10.52
C GLY A 197 2.53 2.41 -9.76
N PHE A 198 1.67 3.11 -9.03
CA PHE A 198 0.61 2.47 -8.25
C PHE A 198 -0.54 2.00 -9.15
N GLY A 199 -0.86 2.71 -10.23
CA GLY A 199 -1.83 2.26 -11.22
C GLY A 199 -1.40 0.97 -11.91
N MET A 200 -0.16 0.89 -12.39
CA MET A 200 0.40 -0.34 -12.94
C MET A 200 0.52 -1.43 -11.90
N GLY A 201 0.86 -1.08 -10.66
CA GLY A 201 0.91 -1.99 -9.54
C GLY A 201 -0.42 -2.71 -9.30
N MET A 202 -1.55 -2.02 -9.44
CA MET A 202 -2.89 -2.63 -9.37
C MET A 202 -3.12 -3.69 -10.44
N ILE A 203 -2.72 -3.41 -11.69
CA ILE A 203 -2.88 -4.37 -12.78
C ILE A 203 -1.97 -5.58 -12.57
N VAL A 204 -0.68 -5.35 -12.36
CA VAL A 204 0.30 -6.41 -12.16
C VAL A 204 -0.09 -7.25 -10.94
N GLY A 205 -0.47 -6.58 -9.84
CA GLY A 205 -0.92 -7.24 -8.63
C GLY A 205 -2.17 -8.09 -8.87
N ARG A 206 -3.10 -7.63 -9.71
CA ARG A 206 -4.27 -8.42 -10.07
C ARG A 206 -3.91 -9.67 -10.87
N ILE A 207 -2.99 -9.55 -11.83
CA ILE A 207 -2.51 -10.69 -12.62
C ILE A 207 -1.80 -11.71 -11.72
N VAL A 208 -0.86 -11.24 -10.91
CA VAL A 208 -0.12 -12.11 -9.96
C VAL A 208 -1.08 -12.76 -8.96
N GLY A 209 -2.04 -12.00 -8.39
CA GLY A 209 -3.04 -12.53 -7.49
C GLY A 209 -3.91 -13.61 -8.15
N ASN A 210 -4.30 -13.42 -9.42
CA ASN A 210 -5.03 -14.45 -10.16
C ASN A 210 -4.17 -15.69 -10.41
N ALA A 211 -2.92 -15.52 -10.83
CA ALA A 211 -2.00 -16.64 -11.03
C ALA A 211 -1.82 -17.44 -9.72
N CYS A 212 -1.66 -16.76 -8.59
CA CYS A 212 -1.53 -17.42 -7.29
C CYS A 212 -2.80 -18.14 -6.84
N ARG A 213 -3.98 -17.66 -7.24
CA ARG A 213 -5.24 -18.34 -6.93
C ARG A 213 -5.35 -19.73 -7.58
N HIS A 214 -4.67 -19.92 -8.71
CA HIS A 214 -4.61 -21.23 -9.39
C HIS A 214 -3.52 -22.15 -8.83
N LEU A 215 -2.66 -21.65 -7.95
CA LEU A 215 -1.65 -22.44 -7.25
C LEU A 215 -2.22 -23.07 -5.96
N GLU A 216 -3.50 -23.43 -5.94
CA GLU A 216 -4.01 -24.32 -4.90
C GLU A 216 -3.25 -25.65 -5.03
N ILE A 217 -2.40 -25.94 -4.06
CA ILE A 217 -1.62 -27.16 -4.01
C ILE A 217 -2.47 -28.18 -3.26
N PRO A 218 -3.05 -29.18 -3.94
CA PRO A 218 -3.66 -30.31 -3.25
C PRO A 218 -2.54 -31.09 -2.57
N TRP A 219 -2.51 -31.03 -1.26
CA TRP A 219 -1.59 -31.83 -0.48
C TRP A 219 -2.31 -33.16 -0.21
N GLY A 220 -1.72 -34.27 -0.68
CA GLY A 220 -2.29 -35.58 -0.46
C GLY A 220 -2.43 -35.88 1.03
N ALA A 221 -3.37 -36.76 1.38
CA ALA A 221 -3.66 -37.17 2.75
C ALA A 221 -2.44 -37.70 3.53
N GLU A 222 -1.39 -38.08 2.83
CA GLU A 222 -0.15 -38.61 3.39
C GLU A 222 0.90 -37.54 3.73
N HIS A 223 0.60 -36.24 3.49
CA HIS A 223 1.57 -35.19 3.78
C HIS A 223 1.53 -34.83 5.27
N TRP A 224 2.69 -34.79 5.93
CA TRP A 224 2.81 -34.54 7.37
C TRP A 224 2.07 -33.26 7.85
N ILE A 225 1.97 -32.23 6.99
CA ILE A 225 1.20 -31.01 7.29
C ILE A 225 -0.30 -31.29 7.32
N THR A 226 -0.82 -32.08 6.38
CA THR A 226 -2.24 -32.44 6.35
C THR A 226 -2.62 -33.36 7.50
N GLU A 227 -1.75 -34.27 7.87
CA GLU A 227 -1.94 -35.12 9.06
C GLU A 227 -1.89 -34.32 10.35
N MET A 228 -0.92 -33.40 10.47
CA MET A 228 -0.71 -32.58 11.67
C MET A 228 -1.83 -31.54 11.86
N PHE A 229 -2.33 -30.95 10.77
CA PHE A 229 -3.28 -29.82 10.83
C PHE A 229 -4.66 -30.16 10.29
N HIS A 230 -4.91 -31.39 9.88
CA HIS A 230 -6.19 -31.88 9.33
C HIS A 230 -6.73 -31.10 8.14
N PHE A 231 -5.87 -30.60 7.25
CA PHE A 231 -6.25 -29.82 6.08
C PHE A 231 -6.15 -30.61 4.78
N GLN A 232 -7.09 -30.34 3.86
CA GLN A 232 -7.11 -30.97 2.54
C GLN A 232 -6.37 -30.16 1.47
N THR A 233 -6.25 -28.85 1.64
CA THR A 233 -5.64 -27.96 0.65
C THR A 233 -4.87 -26.81 1.30
N VAL A 234 -3.81 -26.37 0.64
CA VAL A 234 -3.08 -25.12 0.99
C VAL A 234 -3.44 -24.05 -0.02
N SER A 235 -3.94 -22.94 0.44
CA SER A 235 -4.31 -21.79 -0.40
C SER A 235 -3.43 -20.60 -0.07
N ILE A 236 -3.15 -19.78 -1.08
CA ILE A 236 -2.38 -18.56 -0.94
C ILE A 236 -3.33 -17.36 -0.93
N ASN A 237 -3.21 -16.47 0.03
CA ASN A 237 -4.04 -15.27 0.09
C ASN A 237 -3.72 -14.30 -1.06
N HIS A 238 -4.46 -14.44 -2.16
CA HIS A 238 -4.29 -13.67 -3.38
C HIS A 238 -4.54 -12.15 -3.20
N TRP A 239 -5.31 -11.74 -2.19
CA TRP A 239 -5.55 -10.32 -1.89
C TRP A 239 -4.29 -9.63 -1.39
N ASN A 240 -3.61 -10.25 -0.44
CA ASN A 240 -2.38 -9.68 0.12
C ASN A 240 -1.23 -9.69 -0.90
N ILE A 241 -1.13 -10.73 -1.75
CA ILE A 241 -0.15 -10.74 -2.85
C ILE A 241 -0.36 -9.57 -3.78
N MET A 242 -1.62 -9.31 -4.15
CA MET A 242 -1.93 -8.16 -4.97
C MET A 242 -1.54 -6.85 -4.29
N GLU A 243 -1.87 -6.67 -3.01
CA GLU A 243 -1.53 -5.48 -2.24
C GLU A 243 0.00 -5.30 -2.13
N ILE A 244 0.74 -6.36 -1.83
CA ILE A 244 2.22 -6.35 -1.83
C ILE A 244 2.74 -5.89 -3.21
N THR A 245 2.20 -6.42 -4.29
CA THR A 245 2.63 -6.09 -5.66
C THR A 245 2.37 -4.63 -6.00
N VAL A 246 1.23 -4.07 -5.56
CA VAL A 246 0.94 -2.63 -5.72
C VAL A 246 2.04 -1.78 -5.09
N GLY A 247 2.43 -2.10 -3.86
CA GLY A 247 3.49 -1.40 -3.15
C GLY A 247 4.87 -1.58 -3.80
N LEU A 248 5.20 -2.80 -4.23
CA LEU A 248 6.46 -3.11 -4.93
C LEU A 248 6.62 -2.28 -6.21
N VAL A 249 5.62 -2.31 -7.08
CA VAL A 249 5.67 -1.60 -8.36
C VAL A 249 5.62 -0.08 -8.14
N GLY A 250 4.75 0.40 -7.25
CA GLY A 250 4.65 1.82 -6.91
C GLY A 250 5.95 2.38 -6.37
N GLY A 251 6.54 1.71 -5.38
CA GLY A 251 7.82 2.10 -4.78
C GLY A 251 8.98 2.05 -5.78
N LEU A 252 9.03 1.01 -6.63
CA LEU A 252 10.05 0.85 -7.66
C LEU A 252 10.02 2.00 -8.69
N VAL A 253 8.85 2.23 -9.29
CA VAL A 253 8.66 3.24 -10.34
C VAL A 253 8.95 4.64 -9.81
N PHE A 254 8.38 5.00 -8.65
CA PHE A 254 8.65 6.29 -8.01
C PHE A 254 10.15 6.49 -7.77
N THR A 255 10.79 5.50 -7.18
CA THR A 255 12.22 5.63 -6.80
C THR A 255 13.12 5.70 -8.03
N LEU A 256 12.93 4.83 -9.02
CA LEU A 256 13.71 4.89 -10.27
C LEU A 256 13.56 6.24 -10.98
N GLY A 257 12.37 6.82 -10.93
CA GLY A 257 12.10 8.11 -11.56
C GLY A 257 12.61 9.32 -10.78
N MET A 258 12.67 9.26 -9.45
CA MET A 258 13.10 10.38 -8.60
C MET A 258 14.57 10.30 -8.19
N LEU A 259 15.13 9.09 -8.08
CA LEU A 259 16.49 8.88 -7.62
C LEU A 259 17.52 9.43 -8.61
N GLY A 260 18.53 10.12 -8.09
CA GLY A 260 19.59 10.73 -8.89
C GLY A 260 19.29 12.14 -9.39
N LYS A 261 18.12 12.70 -9.09
CA LYS A 261 17.88 14.13 -9.31
C LYS A 261 18.66 14.94 -8.31
N LYS A 262 19.36 15.97 -8.80
CA LYS A 262 19.98 16.96 -7.92
C LYS A 262 18.87 17.75 -7.25
N ILE A 263 18.88 17.75 -5.95
CA ILE A 263 18.00 18.57 -5.14
C ILE A 263 18.82 19.73 -4.66
N ASP A 264 18.43 20.93 -5.05
CA ASP A 264 19.12 22.14 -4.65
C ASP A 264 19.13 22.25 -3.12
N GLU A 265 20.17 22.90 -2.58
CA GLU A 265 20.34 23.03 -1.14
C GLU A 265 19.05 23.56 -0.50
N CYS A 266 18.53 22.80 0.44
CA CYS A 266 17.38 23.23 1.21
C CYS A 266 17.75 24.55 1.94
N PRO A 267 16.90 25.57 1.87
CA PRO A 267 17.13 26.78 2.67
C PRO A 267 17.33 26.38 4.14
N LYS A 268 18.34 26.93 4.78
CA LYS A 268 18.65 26.74 6.21
C LYS A 268 17.59 27.46 7.09
N ASN A 269 16.31 27.29 6.79
CA ASN A 269 15.26 27.99 7.53
C ASN A 269 14.93 27.24 8.82
N GLU A 270 15.07 27.93 9.94
CA GLU A 270 14.76 27.44 11.29
C GLU A 270 13.32 26.90 11.44
N GLY A 271 12.36 27.37 10.64
CA GLY A 271 10.97 26.88 10.64
C GLY A 271 10.83 25.41 10.27
N PHE A 272 11.77 24.83 9.53
CA PHE A 272 11.75 23.40 9.21
C PHE A 272 12.14 22.47 10.36
N THR A 273 12.88 22.97 11.34
CA THR A 273 13.26 22.20 12.51
C THR A 273 12.04 21.78 13.32
N GLY A 274 11.07 22.67 13.50
CA GLY A 274 9.80 22.36 14.17
C GLY A 274 8.94 21.33 13.42
N LEU A 275 8.88 21.44 12.09
CA LEU A 275 8.15 20.49 11.26
C LEU A 275 8.80 19.09 11.28
N ASN A 276 10.12 19.00 11.26
CA ASN A 276 10.81 17.73 11.39
C ASN A 276 10.63 17.12 12.77
N PHE A 277 10.63 17.92 13.84
CA PHE A 277 10.32 17.48 15.18
C PHE A 277 8.93 16.83 15.24
N MET A 278 7.91 17.55 14.76
CA MET A 278 6.55 17.03 14.67
C MET A 278 6.47 15.80 13.77
N GLY A 279 7.22 15.76 12.69
CA GLY A 279 7.29 14.63 11.78
C GLY A 279 7.83 13.36 12.46
N ILE A 280 8.85 13.46 13.29
CA ILE A 280 9.39 12.33 14.05
C ILE A 280 8.33 11.76 15.01
N LEU A 281 7.67 12.65 15.77
CA LEU A 281 6.60 12.25 16.70
C LEU A 281 5.43 11.62 15.95
N TYR A 282 5.07 12.18 14.80
CA TYR A 282 3.98 11.64 13.98
C TYR A 282 4.31 10.24 13.45
N VAL A 283 5.48 10.06 12.85
CA VAL A 283 5.83 8.80 12.16
C VAL A 283 5.98 7.64 13.14
N LEU A 284 6.73 7.81 14.24
CA LEU A 284 7.02 6.72 15.17
C LEU A 284 6.09 6.67 16.39
N GLY A 285 5.41 7.78 16.72
CA GLY A 285 4.46 7.84 17.82
C GLY A 285 3.01 7.72 17.35
N MET A 286 2.57 8.66 16.49
CA MET A 286 1.16 8.77 16.12
C MET A 286 0.69 7.70 15.12
N ILE A 287 1.49 7.33 14.11
CA ILE A 287 1.08 6.29 13.15
C ILE A 287 0.79 4.97 13.85
N PRO A 288 1.69 4.40 14.71
CA PRO A 288 1.37 3.19 15.47
C PRO A 288 0.13 3.36 16.36
N LEU A 289 -0.01 4.49 17.05
CA LEU A 289 -1.16 4.77 17.89
C LEU A 289 -2.48 4.77 17.11
N LEU A 290 -2.51 5.41 15.94
CA LEU A 290 -3.69 5.40 15.07
C LEU A 290 -4.02 4.01 14.55
N HIS A 291 -3.01 3.18 14.26
CA HIS A 291 -3.20 1.78 13.86
C HIS A 291 -3.84 0.96 14.98
N LEU A 292 -3.44 1.19 16.25
CA LEU A 292 -4.08 0.56 17.39
C LEU A 292 -5.56 0.97 17.50
N PHE A 293 -5.87 2.26 17.38
CA PHE A 293 -7.25 2.76 17.53
C PHE A 293 -8.23 2.25 16.47
N VAL A 294 -7.78 2.00 15.25
CA VAL A 294 -8.65 1.47 14.19
C VAL A 294 -9.10 0.04 14.46
N ARG A 295 -8.34 -0.68 15.27
CA ARG A 295 -8.62 -2.07 15.64
C ARG A 295 -9.61 -2.21 16.80
N THR A 296 -10.57 -1.32 16.93
CA THR A 296 -11.54 -1.35 18.04
C THR A 296 -12.58 -2.47 17.96
N ASN A 297 -12.69 -3.20 16.84
CA ASN A 297 -13.65 -4.30 16.73
C ASN A 297 -13.07 -5.64 17.22
N TRP A 298 -12.67 -5.64 18.49
CA TRP A 298 -12.09 -6.80 19.17
C TRP A 298 -12.99 -8.03 19.20
N GLN A 299 -14.32 -7.86 19.17
CA GLN A 299 -15.27 -8.97 19.25
C GLN A 299 -15.22 -9.88 18.02
N GLU A 300 -15.09 -9.33 16.82
CA GLU A 300 -14.96 -10.14 15.61
C GLU A 300 -13.62 -10.88 15.54
N GLU A 301 -12.55 -10.20 15.91
CA GLU A 301 -11.22 -10.83 15.99
C GLU A 301 -11.16 -11.89 17.10
N LEU A 302 -11.80 -11.63 18.25
CA LEU A 302 -11.92 -12.62 19.33
C LEU A 302 -12.68 -13.87 18.85
N ARG A 303 -13.74 -13.72 18.09
CA ARG A 303 -14.49 -14.86 17.53
C ARG A 303 -13.64 -15.70 16.57
N LYS A 304 -12.89 -15.05 15.68
CA LYS A 304 -11.97 -15.73 14.75
C LYS A 304 -10.88 -16.47 15.52
N MET A 305 -10.34 -15.83 16.55
CA MET A 305 -9.33 -16.42 17.41
C MET A 305 -9.85 -17.63 18.19
N THR A 306 -11.10 -17.60 18.66
CA THR A 306 -11.71 -18.72 19.37
C THR A 306 -11.76 -19.95 18.47
N GLY A 307 -12.15 -19.79 17.20
CA GLY A 307 -12.14 -20.90 16.24
C GLY A 307 -10.72 -21.45 16.04
N THR A 308 -9.75 -20.58 15.78
CA THR A 308 -8.35 -20.99 15.61
C THR A 308 -7.80 -21.68 16.87
N LEU A 309 -8.08 -21.13 18.06
CA LEU A 309 -7.63 -21.70 19.32
C LEU A 309 -8.24 -23.08 19.57
N ASN A 310 -9.51 -23.28 19.28
CA ASN A 310 -10.17 -24.57 19.41
C ASN A 310 -9.52 -25.63 18.51
N HIS A 311 -9.18 -25.25 17.30
CA HIS A 311 -8.44 -26.11 16.39
C HIS A 311 -7.05 -26.47 16.93
N TRP A 312 -6.31 -25.48 17.42
CA TRP A 312 -4.98 -25.70 18.02
C TRP A 312 -5.04 -26.53 19.31
N LYS A 313 -6.09 -26.38 20.12
CA LYS A 313 -6.33 -27.23 21.30
C LYS A 313 -6.54 -28.68 20.92
N ALA A 314 -7.24 -28.94 19.82
CA ALA A 314 -7.41 -30.28 19.31
C ALA A 314 -6.10 -30.90 18.80
N SER A 315 -5.23 -30.08 18.17
CA SER A 315 -3.96 -30.55 17.61
C SER A 315 -2.80 -30.59 18.61
N PHE A 316 -2.82 -29.68 19.62
CA PHE A 316 -1.74 -29.50 20.58
C PHE A 316 -2.30 -29.24 22.00
N PRO A 317 -2.94 -30.24 22.64
CA PRO A 317 -3.62 -30.05 23.91
C PRO A 317 -2.65 -29.57 25.03
N ASP A 318 -1.48 -30.18 25.12
CA ASP A 318 -0.51 -29.90 26.21
C ASP A 318 -0.03 -28.43 26.21
N ILE A 319 0.12 -27.82 25.04
CA ILE A 319 0.62 -26.44 24.91
C ILE A 319 -0.50 -25.42 25.09
N THR A 320 -1.73 -25.77 24.70
CA THR A 320 -2.86 -24.84 24.60
C THR A 320 -3.89 -24.99 25.72
N GLU A 321 -3.74 -25.97 26.61
CA GLU A 321 -4.71 -26.25 27.70
C GLU A 321 -4.98 -25.02 28.58
N HIS A 322 -3.94 -24.24 28.88
CA HIS A 322 -4.04 -23.04 29.71
C HIS A 322 -4.49 -21.76 28.98
N LEU A 323 -4.67 -21.83 27.68
CA LEU A 323 -5.04 -20.66 26.89
C LEU A 323 -6.55 -20.50 26.80
N SER A 324 -7.06 -19.36 27.22
CA SER A 324 -8.43 -18.92 26.93
C SER A 324 -8.44 -17.75 25.97
N PRO A 325 -9.53 -17.54 25.20
CA PRO A 325 -9.66 -16.39 24.34
C PRO A 325 -9.50 -15.06 25.08
N GLU A 326 -10.03 -14.98 26.31
CA GLU A 326 -9.97 -13.78 27.15
C GLU A 326 -8.54 -13.50 27.61
N THR A 327 -7.81 -14.54 28.04
CA THR A 327 -6.41 -14.43 28.44
C THR A 327 -5.54 -13.96 27.30
N LEU A 328 -5.70 -14.56 26.11
CA LEU A 328 -4.96 -14.17 24.90
C LEU A 328 -5.28 -12.74 24.49
N ASN A 329 -6.54 -12.33 24.56
CA ASN A 329 -6.96 -10.98 24.23
C ASN A 329 -6.35 -9.94 25.20
N ALA A 330 -6.36 -10.21 26.50
CA ALA A 330 -5.75 -9.35 27.51
C ALA A 330 -4.24 -9.21 27.31
N GLN A 331 -3.56 -10.32 27.03
CA GLN A 331 -2.12 -10.33 26.77
C GLN A 331 -1.80 -9.58 25.45
N ALA A 332 -2.57 -9.82 24.38
CA ALA A 332 -2.39 -9.12 23.12
C ALA A 332 -2.59 -7.62 23.27
N GLY A 333 -3.61 -7.19 24.03
CA GLY A 333 -3.83 -5.77 24.34
C GLY A 333 -2.66 -5.15 25.10
N THR A 334 -2.11 -5.87 26.09
CA THR A 334 -0.95 -5.41 26.84
C THR A 334 0.29 -5.26 25.95
N LEU A 335 0.56 -6.26 25.11
CA LEU A 335 1.68 -6.23 24.18
C LEU A 335 1.51 -5.17 23.08
N ALA A 336 0.29 -4.97 22.60
CA ALA A 336 -0.01 -3.89 21.67
C ALA A 336 0.27 -2.51 22.28
N ASN A 337 -0.15 -2.27 23.52
CA ASN A 337 0.17 -1.04 24.25
C ASN A 337 1.69 -0.87 24.45
N LEU A 338 2.41 -1.95 24.75
CA LEU A 338 3.87 -1.91 24.85
C LEU A 338 4.52 -1.49 23.53
N MET A 339 3.98 -1.92 22.38
CA MET A 339 4.47 -1.48 21.07
C MET A 339 4.26 0.01 20.85
N ILE A 340 3.16 0.59 21.32
CA ILE A 340 2.95 2.03 21.28
C ILE A 340 3.99 2.78 22.12
N VAL A 341 4.24 2.30 23.35
CA VAL A 341 5.30 2.87 24.20
C VAL A 341 6.66 2.78 23.51
N LEU A 342 6.98 1.62 22.92
CA LEU A 342 8.21 1.45 22.13
C LEU A 342 8.28 2.41 20.94
N GLY A 343 7.16 2.70 20.28
CA GLY A 343 7.07 3.70 19.22
C GLY A 343 7.48 5.10 19.70
N TRP A 344 6.99 5.54 20.85
CA TRP A 344 7.39 6.80 21.48
C TRP A 344 8.86 6.81 21.92
N VAL A 345 9.37 5.71 22.46
CA VAL A 345 10.79 5.56 22.80
C VAL A 345 11.65 5.67 21.53
N CYS A 346 11.27 4.97 20.45
CA CYS A 346 11.96 5.08 19.18
C CYS A 346 11.90 6.49 18.60
N ALA A 347 10.79 7.23 18.78
CA ALA A 347 10.69 8.63 18.39
C ALA A 347 11.73 9.49 19.18
N GLY A 348 11.86 9.25 20.49
CA GLY A 348 12.89 9.91 21.31
C GLY A 348 14.30 9.60 20.85
N VAL A 349 14.59 8.34 20.56
CA VAL A 349 15.91 7.93 19.99
C VAL A 349 16.17 8.62 18.65
N TRP A 350 15.17 8.63 17.77
CA TRP A 350 15.33 9.30 16.48
C TRP A 350 15.53 10.81 16.61
N LEU A 351 14.81 11.46 17.53
CA LEU A 351 15.06 12.87 17.88
C LEU A 351 16.51 13.11 18.29
N TYR A 352 17.03 12.29 19.19
CA TYR A 352 18.43 12.40 19.63
C TYR A 352 19.40 12.22 18.45
N LEU A 353 19.22 11.19 17.64
CA LEU A 353 20.06 10.93 16.46
C LEU A 353 19.97 12.05 15.42
N TYR A 354 18.79 12.60 15.22
CA TYR A 354 18.53 13.69 14.28
C TYR A 354 19.26 14.99 14.72
N TYR A 355 19.10 15.40 15.99
CA TYR A 355 19.70 16.63 16.48
C TYR A 355 21.22 16.52 16.74
N THR A 356 21.74 15.32 16.94
CA THR A 356 23.20 15.10 17.03
C THR A 356 23.87 14.94 15.67
N ASN A 357 23.13 15.19 14.56
CA ASN A 357 23.61 15.09 13.18
C ASN A 357 24.26 13.74 12.82
N ARG A 358 23.78 12.67 13.42
CA ARG A 358 24.25 11.32 13.12
C ARG A 358 23.56 10.78 11.86
N GLU A 359 23.92 11.32 10.70
CA GLU A 359 23.35 10.97 9.39
C GLU A 359 23.48 9.46 9.05
N ARG A 360 24.38 8.74 9.69
CA ARG A 360 24.56 7.29 9.50
C ARG A 360 23.35 6.44 9.94
N TRP A 361 22.47 6.98 10.78
CA TRP A 361 21.34 6.24 11.36
C TRP A 361 20.01 6.48 10.63
N THR A 362 20.05 6.87 9.37
CA THR A 362 18.83 7.16 8.59
C THR A 362 18.02 5.93 8.23
N TRP A 363 18.60 4.73 8.33
CA TRP A 363 17.88 3.46 8.24
C TRP A 363 17.00 3.18 9.47
N PHE A 364 17.36 3.77 10.62
CA PHE A 364 16.68 3.47 11.90
C PHE A 364 15.16 3.71 11.85
N PRO A 365 14.62 4.88 11.41
CA PRO A 365 13.17 5.07 11.39
C PRO A 365 12.45 4.14 10.41
N VAL A 366 13.11 3.70 9.33
CA VAL A 366 12.54 2.73 8.37
C VAL A 366 12.32 1.39 9.07
N LEU A 367 13.35 0.86 9.73
CA LEU A 367 13.27 -0.44 10.41
C LEU A 367 12.42 -0.35 11.67
N ALA A 368 12.51 0.73 12.45
CA ALA A 368 11.73 0.92 13.67
C ALA A 368 10.22 0.94 13.35
N LEU A 369 9.78 1.77 12.39
CA LEU A 369 8.38 1.82 11.99
C LEU A 369 7.91 0.46 11.46
N GLY A 370 8.71 -0.17 10.60
CA GLY A 370 8.42 -1.50 10.06
C GLY A 370 8.23 -2.54 11.16
N ALA A 371 9.16 -2.62 12.12
CA ALA A 371 9.09 -3.55 13.24
C ALA A 371 7.87 -3.29 14.13
N ILE A 372 7.64 -2.03 14.54
CA ILE A 372 6.55 -1.67 15.45
C ILE A 372 5.20 -2.04 14.85
N ILE A 373 4.93 -1.65 13.60
CA ILE A 373 3.64 -1.93 12.95
C ILE A 373 3.46 -3.43 12.70
N SER A 374 4.51 -4.14 12.30
CA SER A 374 4.43 -5.59 12.06
C SER A 374 4.14 -6.37 13.34
N ILE A 375 4.86 -6.03 14.41
CA ILE A 375 4.66 -6.69 15.71
C ILE A 375 3.29 -6.32 16.28
N LEU A 376 2.87 -5.05 16.12
CA LEU A 376 1.53 -4.62 16.51
C LEU A 376 0.45 -5.42 15.75
N ASP A 377 0.61 -5.61 14.43
CA ASP A 377 -0.33 -6.42 13.64
C ASP A 377 -0.36 -7.88 14.11
N LEU A 378 0.80 -8.47 14.40
CA LEU A 378 0.88 -9.82 14.95
C LEU A 378 0.13 -9.96 16.27
N PHE A 379 0.34 -9.03 17.21
CA PHE A 379 -0.34 -9.06 18.51
C PHE A 379 -1.85 -8.83 18.38
N LEU A 380 -2.26 -7.85 17.57
CA LEU A 380 -3.67 -7.53 17.37
C LEU A 380 -4.44 -8.66 16.70
N ARG A 381 -3.78 -9.52 15.95
CA ARG A 381 -4.40 -10.69 15.31
C ARG A 381 -4.11 -12.00 16.00
N HIS A 382 -3.43 -11.97 17.16
CA HIS A 382 -3.12 -13.14 17.97
C HIS A 382 -2.30 -14.24 17.29
N TYR A 383 -1.66 -13.95 16.16
CA TYR A 383 -0.85 -14.93 15.43
C TYR A 383 0.45 -15.28 16.15
N PHE A 384 0.90 -14.40 17.02
CA PHE A 384 2.10 -14.65 17.82
C PHE A 384 1.93 -15.83 18.77
N TYR A 385 0.70 -16.15 19.14
CA TYR A 385 0.37 -17.25 20.04
C TYR A 385 0.13 -18.58 19.36
N THR A 386 0.11 -18.63 18.03
CA THR A 386 0.15 -19.90 17.33
C THR A 386 1.59 -20.40 17.33
N PRO A 387 1.93 -21.47 18.08
CA PRO A 387 3.30 -21.72 18.50
C PRO A 387 4.26 -22.15 17.40
N MET A 388 3.80 -22.43 16.20
CA MET A 388 4.66 -22.94 15.13
C MET A 388 4.75 -22.11 13.85
N PHE A 389 3.71 -21.35 13.51
CA PHE A 389 3.70 -20.64 12.22
C PHE A 389 2.93 -19.31 12.33
N PRO A 390 3.60 -18.22 12.75
CA PRO A 390 2.98 -16.90 12.70
C PRO A 390 2.58 -16.59 11.24
N GLY A 391 1.32 -16.22 11.03
CA GLY A 391 0.82 -15.90 9.70
C GLY A 391 0.09 -17.03 8.97
N ILE A 392 -0.15 -18.14 9.62
CA ILE A 392 -0.97 -19.22 9.10
C ILE A 392 -2.27 -19.27 9.90
N TYR A 393 -3.40 -19.25 9.23
CA TYR A 393 -4.71 -19.40 9.86
C TYR A 393 -5.58 -20.41 9.13
N VAL A 394 -6.53 -20.96 9.85
CA VAL A 394 -7.48 -21.95 9.36
C VAL A 394 -8.77 -21.27 8.94
N ASP A 395 -9.23 -21.54 7.74
CA ASP A 395 -10.62 -21.32 7.38
C ASP A 395 -11.40 -22.63 7.67
N GLU A 396 -11.92 -22.75 8.89
CA GLU A 396 -12.65 -23.97 9.34
C GLU A 396 -13.84 -24.32 8.42
N ALA A 397 -14.47 -23.31 7.82
CA ALA A 397 -15.60 -23.50 6.92
C ALA A 397 -15.21 -24.22 5.61
N LYS A 398 -13.91 -24.17 5.23
CA LYS A 398 -13.41 -24.71 3.97
C LYS A 398 -12.39 -25.82 4.15
N ALA A 399 -12.00 -26.15 5.37
CA ALA A 399 -10.89 -27.07 5.67
C ALA A 399 -9.62 -26.74 4.87
N VAL A 400 -9.32 -25.43 4.71
CA VAL A 400 -8.23 -24.90 3.89
C VAL A 400 -7.17 -24.28 4.79
N PHE A 401 -5.95 -24.71 4.59
CA PHE A 401 -4.78 -24.08 5.20
C PHE A 401 -4.38 -22.87 4.38
N MET A 402 -4.56 -21.68 4.92
CA MET A 402 -4.22 -20.44 4.22
C MET A 402 -2.86 -19.92 4.68
N VAL A 403 -1.91 -19.88 3.75
CA VAL A 403 -0.66 -19.15 3.98
C VAL A 403 -0.99 -17.65 3.96
N ASP A 404 -0.98 -17.04 5.13
CA ASP A 404 -1.13 -15.59 5.22
C ASP A 404 0.14 -14.91 4.67
N MET A 405 -0.06 -13.95 3.78
CA MET A 405 1.03 -13.19 3.17
C MET A 405 1.84 -12.35 4.15
N ARG A 406 1.50 -12.36 5.42
CA ARG A 406 2.35 -11.80 6.48
C ARG A 406 3.70 -12.50 6.55
N THR A 407 3.72 -13.82 6.35
CA THR A 407 4.99 -14.56 6.24
C THR A 407 5.84 -14.01 5.10
N VAL A 408 5.23 -13.69 3.96
CA VAL A 408 5.91 -13.04 2.84
C VAL A 408 6.34 -11.63 3.22
N SER A 409 5.48 -10.86 3.88
CA SER A 409 5.81 -9.51 4.36
C SER A 409 6.96 -9.53 5.37
N MET A 410 6.99 -10.49 6.30
CA MET A 410 8.11 -10.67 7.24
C MET A 410 9.40 -11.07 6.53
N GLY A 411 9.31 -11.93 5.50
CA GLY A 411 10.46 -12.25 4.64
C GLY A 411 11.00 -11.02 3.93
N MET A 412 10.12 -10.15 3.40
CA MET A 412 10.51 -8.86 2.81
C MET A 412 11.18 -7.95 3.83
N PHE A 413 10.67 -7.89 5.07
CA PHE A 413 11.29 -7.13 6.14
C PHE A 413 12.68 -7.68 6.49
N GLY A 414 12.85 -9.01 6.52
CA GLY A 414 14.16 -9.65 6.67
C GLY A 414 15.13 -9.26 5.56
N LEU A 415 14.68 -9.21 4.30
CA LEU A 415 15.50 -8.72 3.17
C LEU A 415 15.86 -7.24 3.32
N MET A 416 14.98 -6.40 3.86
CA MET A 416 15.29 -5.01 4.16
C MET A 416 16.38 -4.88 5.23
N ILE A 417 16.31 -5.68 6.30
CA ILE A 417 17.35 -5.73 7.33
C ILE A 417 18.67 -6.16 6.71
N LEU A 418 18.67 -7.22 5.91
CA LEU A 418 19.86 -7.70 5.22
C LEU A 418 20.47 -6.62 4.31
N TYR A 419 19.64 -5.92 3.53
CA TYR A 419 20.10 -4.81 2.70
C TYR A 419 20.77 -3.72 3.53
N VAL A 420 20.15 -3.33 4.67
CA VAL A 420 20.74 -2.32 5.57
C VAL A 420 22.09 -2.81 6.11
N ILE A 421 22.18 -4.04 6.59
CA ILE A 421 23.45 -4.61 7.10
C ILE A 421 24.53 -4.58 6.00
N VAL A 422 24.21 -5.07 4.82
CA VAL A 422 25.17 -5.10 3.69
C VAL A 422 25.61 -3.70 3.30
N ARG A 423 24.67 -2.76 3.24
CA ARG A 423 24.96 -1.37 2.88
C ARG A 423 25.81 -0.66 3.92
N GLU A 424 25.46 -0.78 5.20
CA GLU A 424 26.18 -0.10 6.28
C GLU A 424 27.57 -0.70 6.52
N CYS A 425 27.72 -2.03 6.37
CA CYS A 425 28.98 -2.71 6.64
C CYS A 425 29.94 -2.73 5.44
N PHE A 426 29.41 -2.82 4.21
CA PHE A 426 30.25 -3.14 3.04
C PHE A 426 30.20 -2.09 1.92
N TRP A 427 29.16 -1.23 1.88
CA TRP A 427 29.02 -0.25 0.81
C TRP A 427 29.18 1.16 1.34
N ALA A 428 30.09 1.92 0.71
CA ALA A 428 30.25 3.32 1.06
C ALA A 428 28.97 4.10 0.75
N HIS A 429 28.54 4.94 1.71
CA HIS A 429 27.39 5.86 1.56
C HIS A 429 27.68 6.98 0.56
N LYS A 430 27.84 6.66 -0.69
CA LYS A 430 27.98 7.67 -1.74
C LYS A 430 26.60 8.17 -2.16
N PRO A 431 26.39 9.50 -2.20
CA PRO A 431 25.17 10.03 -2.80
C PRO A 431 25.10 9.60 -4.27
N LEU A 432 23.93 9.15 -4.72
CA LEU A 432 23.72 8.89 -6.12
C LEU A 432 23.38 10.22 -6.80
N ILE A 433 24.39 10.91 -7.28
CA ILE A 433 24.24 12.07 -8.15
C ILE A 433 24.49 11.57 -9.57
N VAL A 434 23.44 11.45 -10.34
CA VAL A 434 23.56 11.25 -11.79
C VAL A 434 23.80 12.61 -12.40
N ALA A 435 24.88 12.75 -13.17
CA ALA A 435 25.13 13.96 -13.94
C ALA A 435 23.84 14.33 -14.70
N GLU A 436 23.52 15.61 -14.76
CA GLU A 436 22.36 16.09 -15.49
C GLU A 436 22.49 15.66 -16.97
N GLU A 437 21.97 14.49 -17.30
CA GLU A 437 21.58 14.24 -18.66
C GLU A 437 20.50 15.28 -18.96
N LYS A 438 20.78 16.16 -19.92
CA LYS A 438 19.76 17.02 -20.53
C LYS A 438 18.58 16.13 -20.82
N MET A 439 17.53 16.28 -20.04
CA MET A 439 16.33 15.45 -20.17
C MET A 439 15.83 15.67 -21.59
N GLN A 440 16.17 14.74 -22.50
CA GLN A 440 15.56 14.73 -23.82
C GLN A 440 14.07 14.68 -23.55
N ARG A 441 13.36 15.66 -24.07
CA ARG A 441 11.91 15.71 -24.00
C ARG A 441 11.42 14.50 -24.77
N VAL A 442 11.28 13.37 -24.09
CA VAL A 442 10.56 12.24 -24.68
C VAL A 442 9.17 12.78 -25.01
N PRO A 443 8.78 12.75 -26.29
CA PRO A 443 7.49 13.30 -26.67
C PRO A 443 6.41 12.65 -25.82
N TRP A 444 5.61 13.44 -25.13
CA TRP A 444 4.52 12.97 -24.27
C TRP A 444 3.63 11.96 -25.01
N LEU A 445 3.46 12.14 -26.30
CA LEU A 445 2.71 11.22 -27.15
C LEU A 445 3.30 9.81 -27.15
N ILE A 446 4.64 9.67 -27.24
CA ILE A 446 5.30 8.35 -27.20
C ILE A 446 5.09 7.72 -25.84
N CYS A 447 5.21 8.49 -24.73
CA CYS A 447 4.94 7.97 -23.39
C CYS A 447 3.51 7.47 -23.26
N ILE A 448 2.52 8.27 -23.71
CA ILE A 448 1.11 7.89 -23.66
C ILE A 448 0.86 6.64 -24.51
N MET A 449 1.34 6.60 -25.75
CA MET A 449 1.17 5.44 -26.62
C MET A 449 1.82 4.18 -26.05
N THR A 450 3.03 4.32 -25.47
CA THR A 450 3.70 3.20 -24.81
C THR A 450 2.88 2.70 -23.62
N CYS A 451 2.35 3.59 -22.79
CA CYS A 451 1.47 3.21 -21.69
C CYS A 451 0.20 2.52 -22.18
N LEU A 452 -0.41 2.97 -23.25
CA LEU A 452 -1.61 2.35 -23.83
C LEU A 452 -1.30 0.95 -24.40
N VAL A 453 -0.16 0.78 -25.08
CA VAL A 453 0.27 -0.53 -25.59
C VAL A 453 0.55 -1.49 -24.45
N ILE A 454 1.30 -1.06 -23.43
CA ILE A 454 1.55 -1.87 -22.24
C ILE A 454 0.23 -2.26 -21.58
N TYR A 455 -0.69 -1.31 -21.43
CA TYR A 455 -2.01 -1.53 -20.88
C TYR A 455 -2.80 -2.59 -21.68
N ALA A 456 -2.84 -2.48 -23.00
CA ALA A 456 -3.51 -3.44 -23.86
C ALA A 456 -2.87 -4.85 -23.76
N CYS A 457 -1.53 -4.93 -23.76
CA CYS A 457 -0.82 -6.19 -23.60
C CYS A 457 -1.10 -6.85 -22.25
N VAL A 458 -1.15 -6.04 -21.19
CA VAL A 458 -1.43 -6.52 -19.83
C VAL A 458 -2.87 -7.04 -19.72
N ILE A 459 -3.83 -6.33 -20.29
CA ILE A 459 -5.23 -6.78 -20.36
C ILE A 459 -5.34 -8.08 -21.14
N GLY A 460 -4.69 -8.18 -22.30
CA GLY A 460 -4.69 -9.40 -23.10
C GLY A 460 -4.06 -10.60 -22.35
N LEU A 461 -2.95 -10.36 -21.64
CA LEU A 461 -2.31 -11.37 -20.82
C LEU A 461 -3.21 -11.81 -19.65
N ALA A 462 -3.83 -10.86 -18.95
CA ALA A 462 -4.74 -11.14 -17.85
C ALA A 462 -5.97 -11.94 -18.33
N PHE A 463 -6.51 -11.59 -19.51
CA PHE A 463 -7.60 -12.33 -20.13
C PHE A 463 -7.20 -13.79 -20.42
N LYS A 464 -5.99 -14.00 -20.95
CA LYS A 464 -5.45 -15.33 -21.22
C LYS A 464 -5.22 -16.14 -19.94
N ILE A 465 -4.68 -15.51 -18.89
CA ILE A 465 -4.42 -16.16 -17.60
C ILE A 465 -5.71 -16.51 -16.89
N ASN A 466 -6.68 -15.61 -16.89
CA ASN A 466 -7.95 -15.85 -16.20
C ASN A 466 -8.77 -16.99 -16.80
N GLY A 467 -8.65 -17.28 -18.10
CA GLY A 467 -9.29 -18.39 -18.77
C GLY A 467 -10.81 -18.53 -18.50
N GLU A 468 -11.46 -19.48 -19.10
CA GLU A 468 -12.90 -19.73 -18.90
C GLU A 468 -13.25 -20.19 -17.48
N ALA A 469 -12.37 -20.95 -16.84
CA ALA A 469 -12.63 -21.53 -15.51
C ALA A 469 -12.69 -20.49 -14.40
N THR A 470 -11.84 -19.45 -14.46
CA THR A 470 -11.82 -18.37 -13.48
C THR A 470 -13.02 -17.44 -13.64
N MET A 471 -13.53 -17.37 -14.83
CA MET A 471 -14.64 -16.54 -15.19
C MET A 471 -15.98 -17.07 -14.68
N LYS A 472 -16.11 -18.38 -14.46
CA LYS A 472 -17.33 -19.01 -13.91
C LYS A 472 -17.64 -18.61 -12.46
N THR A 473 -16.65 -18.22 -11.69
CA THR A 473 -16.81 -17.79 -10.29
C THR A 473 -16.96 -16.29 -10.15
N ALA A 474 -16.73 -15.54 -11.22
CA ALA A 474 -16.78 -14.11 -11.22
C ALA A 474 -18.22 -13.63 -11.24
N ASN A 475 -18.73 -13.55 -10.06
CA ASN A 475 -19.75 -12.60 -9.68
C ASN A 475 -21.00 -12.55 -10.53
N THR A 476 -21.86 -13.51 -10.30
CA THR A 476 -23.30 -13.40 -10.56
C THR A 476 -23.92 -12.12 -9.94
N ARG A 477 -23.22 -11.41 -9.06
CA ARG A 477 -23.70 -10.17 -8.43
C ARG A 477 -23.80 -8.96 -9.37
N TRP A 478 -23.06 -8.93 -10.48
CA TRP A 478 -22.96 -7.74 -11.33
C TRP A 478 -22.99 -8.09 -12.82
N PRO A 479 -24.02 -8.73 -13.32
CA PRO A 479 -23.98 -9.38 -14.63
C PRO A 479 -24.03 -8.40 -15.80
N THR A 480 -24.52 -7.17 -15.61
CA THR A 480 -24.79 -6.26 -16.71
C THR A 480 -24.20 -4.87 -16.53
N TRP A 481 -24.01 -4.19 -17.64
CA TRP A 481 -23.50 -2.83 -17.70
C TRP A 481 -24.45 -1.78 -17.12
N GLU A 482 -25.75 -2.01 -17.24
CA GLU A 482 -26.82 -1.09 -16.81
C GLU A 482 -26.75 -0.73 -15.33
N TRP A 483 -26.11 -1.56 -14.53
CA TRP A 483 -25.89 -1.33 -13.13
C TRP A 483 -25.17 -0.02 -12.78
N ARG A 484 -24.44 0.55 -13.73
CA ARG A 484 -23.65 1.74 -13.52
C ARG A 484 -24.39 3.02 -13.81
N LEU A 485 -25.55 2.92 -14.46
CA LEU A 485 -26.33 4.06 -14.88
C LEU A 485 -27.64 4.15 -14.11
N GLY A 486 -28.06 5.36 -13.80
CA GLY A 486 -29.34 5.68 -13.15
C GLY A 486 -29.24 5.91 -11.65
N PRO A 487 -30.35 6.28 -11.01
CA PRO A 487 -30.40 6.56 -9.57
C PRO A 487 -30.07 5.31 -8.78
N PHE A 488 -29.15 5.45 -7.85
CA PHE A 488 -28.79 4.39 -6.93
C PHE A 488 -29.73 4.42 -5.74
N THR A 489 -30.81 3.66 -5.78
CA THR A 489 -31.67 3.40 -4.63
C THR A 489 -31.22 2.07 -4.03
N GLY A 490 -30.77 2.08 -2.77
CA GLY A 490 -30.16 0.93 -2.12
C GLY A 490 -31.06 -0.32 -2.07
N GLU A 491 -32.37 -0.16 -2.21
CA GLU A 491 -33.37 -1.23 -2.14
C GLU A 491 -33.56 -2.00 -3.44
N GLU A 492 -33.38 -1.35 -4.60
CA GLU A 492 -33.68 -1.96 -5.91
C GLU A 492 -32.57 -2.85 -6.46
N ARG A 493 -31.40 -2.91 -5.79
CA ARG A 493 -30.20 -3.54 -6.35
C ARG A 493 -29.55 -4.59 -5.47
N ASP A 494 -30.29 -5.15 -4.54
CA ASP A 494 -29.84 -6.36 -3.86
C ASP A 494 -30.03 -7.58 -4.76
N VAL A 495 -29.02 -7.86 -5.58
CA VAL A 495 -28.98 -9.01 -6.49
C VAL A 495 -28.55 -10.28 -5.75
N SER A 496 -28.39 -10.23 -4.43
CA SER A 496 -27.99 -11.39 -3.64
C SER A 496 -29.11 -12.46 -3.55
N GLY A 497 -30.29 -12.15 -4.06
CA GLY A 497 -31.41 -13.09 -4.06
C GLY A 497 -32.02 -13.38 -2.68
N ASN A 498 -31.49 -12.72 -1.65
CA ASN A 498 -32.09 -12.74 -0.31
C ASN A 498 -33.07 -11.55 -0.21
N ARG A 499 -34.29 -11.80 -0.61
CA ARG A 499 -35.45 -11.01 -0.19
C ARG A 499 -35.91 -11.52 1.18
#